data_9dc2780de0725e0d027b8b134900c2db
#
_entry.id   9dc2780de0725e0d027b8b134900c2db
#
_cell.length_a   1.000
_cell.length_b   1.000
_cell.length_c   1.000
_cell.angle_alpha   90.00
_cell.angle_beta   90.00
_cell.angle_gamma   90.00
#
_symmetry.space_group_name_H-M   'P 1'
#
loop_
_entity.id
_entity.type
_entity.pdbx_description
1 polymer ?
#
loop_
_entity_poly.entity_id
_entity_poly.type
_entity_poly.pdbx_seq_one_letter_code
_entity_poly.pdbx_strand_id
1 'polypeptide(L)'
;MKIILTGAQGTGKTTIKNMLNIPGYIMGTEVARTLSAEEGVKINEEGNEESQWKIFNKYVEMFSENENIISDRGLTDVVAYSEYLATCGKMSWEGYNKMRTQMFDFYFDHRDEIINIHFPVEFELQNDGTRSMDKEFRDYIAERIKVNVCDIMMYAGIDSFELTGSVKERMEEMDRILKLKGVCKE
;
A
#
# COMPACT_ATOMS: atom_id res chain seq x y z
N MET A 1 2.97 -15.77 -4.02
CA MET A 1 1.87 -15.01 -3.37
C MET A 1 2.40 -13.68 -2.87
N LYS A 2 1.76 -12.57 -3.21
CA LYS A 2 2.14 -11.22 -2.81
C LYS A 2 1.20 -10.74 -1.69
N ILE A 3 1.75 -10.44 -0.50
CA ILE A 3 1.00 -9.92 0.64
C ILE A 3 1.24 -8.41 0.68
N ILE A 4 0.22 -7.64 0.37
CA ILE A 4 0.31 -6.18 0.27
C ILE A 4 -0.40 -5.55 1.48
N LEU A 5 0.35 -4.85 2.32
CA LEU A 5 -0.17 -4.12 3.48
C LEU A 5 -0.48 -2.69 3.05
N THR A 6 -1.74 -2.33 2.96
CA THR A 6 -2.19 -1.02 2.48
C THR A 6 -2.86 -0.19 3.59
N GLY A 7 -2.77 1.11 3.50
CA GLY A 7 -3.35 2.04 4.48
C GLY A 7 -2.52 3.31 4.65
N ALA A 8 -3.13 4.36 5.20
CA ALA A 8 -2.47 5.63 5.43
C ALA A 8 -1.27 5.51 6.39
N GLN A 9 -0.54 6.58 6.53
CA GLN A 9 0.57 6.67 7.48
C GLN A 9 0.10 6.54 8.94
N GLY A 10 0.92 5.91 9.80
CA GLY A 10 0.63 5.77 11.22
C GLY A 10 -0.42 4.71 11.57
N THR A 11 -0.80 3.82 10.65
CA THR A 11 -1.82 2.77 10.90
C THR A 11 -1.24 1.46 11.44
N GLY A 12 0.07 1.36 11.66
CA GLY A 12 0.71 0.17 12.26
C GLY A 12 1.15 -0.91 11.27
N LYS A 13 1.10 -0.68 9.96
CA LYS A 13 1.55 -1.64 8.92
C LYS A 13 2.97 -2.15 9.16
N THR A 14 3.92 -1.23 9.31
CA THR A 14 5.34 -1.55 9.51
C THR A 14 5.57 -2.38 10.77
N THR A 15 4.80 -2.10 11.84
CA THR A 15 4.87 -2.89 13.08
C THR A 15 4.48 -4.34 12.82
N ILE A 16 3.34 -4.57 12.17
CA ILE A 16 2.87 -5.91 11.83
C ILE A 16 3.83 -6.57 10.84
N LYS A 17 4.24 -5.88 9.78
CA LYS A 17 5.21 -6.40 8.79
C LYS A 17 6.48 -6.94 9.48
N ASN A 18 7.05 -6.17 10.41
CA ASN A 18 8.29 -6.54 11.10
C ASN A 18 8.13 -7.73 12.07
N MET A 19 6.91 -8.06 12.46
CA MET A 19 6.61 -9.24 13.28
C MET A 19 6.35 -10.50 12.44
N LEU A 20 6.09 -10.34 11.13
CA LEU A 20 5.88 -11.47 10.24
C LEU A 20 7.22 -12.15 9.93
N ASN A 21 7.24 -13.48 10.06
CA ASN A 21 8.35 -14.33 9.66
C ASN A 21 7.80 -15.52 8.89
N ILE A 22 7.64 -15.35 7.57
CA ILE A 22 7.06 -16.38 6.70
C ILE A 22 8.19 -16.97 5.87
N PRO A 23 8.53 -18.26 6.04
CA PRO A 23 9.59 -18.91 5.26
C PRO A 23 9.37 -18.78 3.76
N GLY A 24 10.40 -18.37 3.02
CA GLY A 24 10.35 -18.20 1.57
C GLY A 24 9.74 -16.88 1.08
N TYR A 25 9.36 -15.98 2.00
CA TYR A 25 8.92 -14.63 1.65
C TYR A 25 10.02 -13.61 1.90
N ILE A 26 10.17 -12.69 0.97
CA ILE A 26 11.04 -11.52 1.15
C ILE A 26 10.25 -10.35 1.74
N MET A 27 10.93 -9.50 2.50
CA MET A 27 10.37 -8.25 3.00
C MET A 27 10.65 -7.14 2.00
N GLY A 28 9.60 -6.69 1.30
CA GLY A 28 9.71 -5.57 0.37
C GLY A 28 10.07 -4.25 1.09
N THR A 29 10.81 -3.40 0.40
CA THR A 29 11.17 -2.06 0.91
C THR A 29 9.97 -1.12 0.88
N GLU A 30 9.97 -0.08 1.70
CA GLU A 30 9.03 1.04 1.57
C GLU A 30 9.52 1.95 0.42
N VAL A 31 9.09 1.65 -0.80
CA VAL A 31 9.61 2.22 -2.06
C VAL A 31 9.71 3.74 -2.03
N ALA A 32 8.66 4.43 -1.59
CA ALA A 32 8.64 5.89 -1.60
C ALA A 32 9.74 6.49 -0.72
N ARG A 33 9.96 5.94 0.47
CA ARG A 33 11.03 6.40 1.38
C ARG A 33 12.41 6.06 0.86
N THR A 34 12.58 4.88 0.28
CA THR A 34 13.85 4.48 -0.33
C THR A 34 14.22 5.43 -1.46
N LEU A 35 13.32 5.69 -2.39
CA LEU A 35 13.54 6.64 -3.49
C LEU A 35 13.77 8.08 -3.00
N SER A 36 13.08 8.48 -1.94
CA SER A 36 13.29 9.80 -1.34
C SER A 36 14.69 9.94 -0.72
N ALA A 37 15.16 8.92 0.00
CA ALA A 37 16.45 8.92 0.67
C ALA A 37 17.63 8.79 -0.32
N GLU A 38 17.50 7.94 -1.33
CA GLU A 38 18.60 7.61 -2.25
C GLU A 38 18.66 8.54 -3.46
N GLU A 39 17.52 9.03 -3.94
CA GLU A 39 17.43 9.77 -5.20
C GLU A 39 16.77 11.15 -5.03
N GLY A 40 16.43 11.55 -3.81
CA GLY A 40 15.80 12.85 -3.53
C GLY A 40 14.39 13.00 -4.10
N VAL A 41 13.69 11.88 -4.37
CA VAL A 41 12.33 11.90 -4.89
C VAL A 41 11.40 12.56 -3.86
N LYS A 42 10.64 13.55 -4.30
CA LYS A 42 9.66 14.22 -3.45
C LYS A 42 8.48 13.33 -3.18
N ILE A 43 8.07 13.22 -1.92
CA ILE A 43 6.98 12.36 -1.46
C ILE A 43 5.93 13.17 -0.70
N ASN A 44 4.82 12.55 -0.35
CA ASN A 44 3.69 13.16 0.35
C ASN A 44 3.18 14.41 -0.41
N GLU A 45 2.88 15.48 0.31
CA GLU A 45 2.36 16.74 -0.24
C GLU A 45 3.35 17.46 -1.19
N GLU A 46 4.64 17.16 -1.08
CA GLU A 46 5.67 17.74 -1.96
C GLU A 46 5.85 16.97 -3.28
N GLY A 47 5.22 15.81 -3.41
CA GLY A 47 5.24 14.99 -4.62
C GLY A 47 4.70 15.70 -5.85
N ASN A 48 4.95 15.14 -7.01
CA ASN A 48 4.46 15.57 -8.30
C ASN A 48 4.21 14.35 -9.21
N GLU A 49 3.73 14.58 -10.42
CA GLU A 49 3.42 13.52 -11.38
C GLU A 49 4.63 12.60 -11.66
N GLU A 50 5.82 13.17 -11.88
CA GLU A 50 7.03 12.41 -12.14
C GLU A 50 7.39 11.50 -10.95
N SER A 51 7.34 12.04 -9.73
CA SER A 51 7.64 11.27 -8.52
C SER A 51 6.66 10.12 -8.31
N GLN A 52 5.37 10.34 -8.59
CA GLN A 52 4.35 9.30 -8.44
C GLN A 52 4.52 8.19 -9.48
N TRP A 53 4.81 8.52 -10.74
CA TRP A 53 5.12 7.51 -11.75
C TRP A 53 6.37 6.70 -11.41
N LYS A 54 7.40 7.35 -10.86
CA LYS A 54 8.60 6.65 -10.43
C LYS A 54 8.33 5.65 -9.32
N ILE A 55 7.56 6.06 -8.30
CA ILE A 55 7.14 5.20 -7.20
C ILE A 55 6.26 4.05 -7.70
N PHE A 56 5.27 4.36 -8.56
CA PHE A 56 4.36 3.38 -9.13
C PHE A 56 5.11 2.28 -9.90
N ASN A 57 5.97 2.69 -10.84
CA ASN A 57 6.74 1.77 -11.65
C ASN A 57 7.68 0.89 -10.81
N LYS A 58 8.25 1.45 -9.74
CA LYS A 58 9.12 0.68 -8.83
C LYS A 58 8.35 -0.37 -8.03
N TYR A 59 7.09 -0.11 -7.64
CA TYR A 59 6.23 -1.15 -7.06
C TYR A 59 5.89 -2.23 -8.08
N VAL A 60 5.53 -1.87 -9.33
CA VAL A 60 5.26 -2.84 -10.40
C VAL A 60 6.47 -3.74 -10.65
N GLU A 61 7.67 -3.15 -10.77
CA GLU A 61 8.93 -3.88 -10.91
C GLU A 61 9.14 -4.86 -9.73
N MET A 62 9.06 -4.35 -8.49
CA MET A 62 9.25 -5.15 -7.29
C MET A 62 8.28 -6.32 -7.20
N PHE A 63 7.01 -6.13 -7.55
CA PHE A 63 6.02 -7.20 -7.56
C PHE A 63 6.20 -8.18 -8.71
N SER A 64 6.69 -7.73 -9.86
CA SER A 64 6.95 -8.59 -11.02
C SER A 64 8.18 -9.48 -10.84
N GLU A 65 9.19 -8.99 -10.13
CA GLU A 65 10.44 -9.72 -9.87
C GLU A 65 10.31 -10.73 -8.72
N ASN A 66 9.27 -10.63 -7.87
CA ASN A 66 9.17 -11.40 -6.64
C ASN A 66 7.82 -12.13 -6.53
N GLU A 67 7.87 -13.45 -6.60
CA GLU A 67 6.68 -14.29 -6.46
C GLU A 67 6.12 -14.26 -5.02
N ASN A 68 7.00 -14.29 -4.02
CA ASN A 68 6.64 -14.33 -2.60
C ASN A 68 7.22 -13.10 -1.88
N ILE A 69 6.37 -12.10 -1.65
CA ILE A 69 6.78 -10.84 -1.04
C ILE A 69 5.73 -10.33 -0.05
N ILE A 70 6.21 -9.71 1.03
CA ILE A 70 5.39 -8.92 1.96
C ILE A 70 5.77 -7.46 1.78
N SER A 71 4.86 -6.66 1.24
CA SER A 71 5.10 -5.24 0.95
C SER A 71 4.39 -4.34 1.94
N ASP A 72 5.11 -3.34 2.48
CA ASP A 72 4.51 -2.19 3.15
C ASP A 72 4.15 -1.17 2.09
N ARG A 73 2.87 -1.04 1.79
CA ARG A 73 2.20 -0.31 0.71
C ARG A 73 2.19 -1.05 -0.64
N GLY A 74 1.30 -0.58 -1.50
CA GLY A 74 1.12 -1.06 -2.87
C GLY A 74 0.57 0.01 -3.80
N LEU A 75 0.08 -0.42 -4.96
CA LEU A 75 -0.39 0.49 -5.99
C LEU A 75 -1.65 1.27 -5.56
N THR A 76 -2.51 0.69 -4.72
CA THR A 76 -3.68 1.38 -4.14
C THR A 76 -3.29 2.61 -3.33
N ASP A 77 -2.18 2.51 -2.58
CA ASP A 77 -1.63 3.64 -1.82
C ASP A 77 -1.10 4.70 -2.79
N VAL A 78 -0.27 4.32 -3.77
CA VAL A 78 0.31 5.27 -4.75
C VAL A 78 -0.79 6.04 -5.49
N VAL A 79 -1.84 5.35 -5.95
CA VAL A 79 -2.96 5.97 -6.65
C VAL A 79 -3.73 6.94 -5.74
N ALA A 80 -3.88 6.65 -4.44
CA ALA A 80 -4.50 7.57 -3.49
C ALA A 80 -3.69 8.87 -3.32
N TYR A 81 -2.37 8.78 -3.19
CA TYR A 81 -1.49 9.96 -3.15
C TYR A 81 -1.51 10.74 -4.48
N SER A 82 -1.57 10.03 -5.61
CA SER A 82 -1.66 10.64 -6.94
C SER A 82 -2.95 11.43 -7.14
N GLU A 83 -4.07 10.93 -6.61
CA GLU A 83 -5.35 11.65 -6.63
C GLU A 83 -5.27 12.96 -5.84
N TYR A 84 -4.70 12.92 -4.63
CA TYR A 84 -4.47 14.15 -3.86
C TYR A 84 -3.63 15.16 -4.64
N LEU A 85 -2.53 14.73 -5.25
CA LEU A 85 -1.67 15.61 -6.03
C LEU A 85 -2.39 16.16 -7.28
N ALA A 86 -3.29 15.40 -7.89
CA ALA A 86 -4.12 15.89 -8.98
C ALA A 86 -5.11 16.96 -8.49
N THR A 87 -5.72 16.80 -7.33
CA THR A 87 -6.59 17.84 -6.75
C THR A 87 -5.83 19.12 -6.41
N CYS A 88 -4.54 19.02 -6.07
CA CYS A 88 -3.66 20.15 -5.79
C CYS A 88 -3.00 20.75 -7.05
N GLY A 89 -3.31 20.23 -8.25
CA GLY A 89 -2.70 20.69 -9.52
C GLY A 89 -1.22 20.33 -9.69
N LYS A 90 -0.69 19.39 -8.88
CA LYS A 90 0.68 18.89 -8.95
C LYS A 90 0.84 17.63 -9.81
N MET A 91 -0.27 17.10 -10.28
CA MET A 91 -0.37 16.01 -11.24
C MET A 91 -1.54 16.30 -12.20
N SER A 92 -1.42 15.88 -13.44
CA SER A 92 -2.53 15.99 -14.39
C SER A 92 -3.60 14.92 -14.09
N TRP A 93 -4.87 15.26 -14.34
CA TRP A 93 -5.95 14.25 -14.23
C TRP A 93 -5.81 13.14 -15.27
N GLU A 94 -5.21 13.43 -16.43
CA GLU A 94 -4.89 12.43 -17.44
C GLU A 94 -3.86 11.42 -16.91
N GLY A 95 -2.76 11.91 -16.30
CA GLY A 95 -1.74 11.09 -15.69
C GLY A 95 -2.29 10.24 -14.53
N TYR A 96 -3.13 10.84 -13.67
CA TYR A 96 -3.81 10.09 -12.60
C TYR A 96 -4.71 8.97 -13.15
N ASN A 97 -5.57 9.27 -14.12
CA ASN A 97 -6.48 8.29 -14.70
C ASN A 97 -5.72 7.15 -15.38
N LYS A 98 -4.63 7.45 -16.09
CA LYS A 98 -3.75 6.44 -16.68
C LYS A 98 -3.14 5.53 -15.61
N MET A 99 -2.63 6.11 -14.53
CA MET A 99 -2.05 5.35 -13.41
C MET A 99 -3.09 4.46 -12.75
N ARG A 100 -4.30 4.98 -12.51
CA ARG A 100 -5.41 4.22 -11.93
C ARG A 100 -5.81 3.05 -12.83
N THR A 101 -5.87 3.23 -14.14
CA THR A 101 -6.14 2.15 -15.10
C THR A 101 -5.06 1.08 -15.01
N GLN A 102 -3.78 1.45 -15.04
CA GLN A 102 -2.68 0.49 -14.91
C GLN A 102 -2.66 -0.25 -13.57
N MET A 103 -3.10 0.40 -12.49
CA MET A 103 -3.31 -0.29 -11.21
C MET A 103 -4.35 -1.40 -11.35
N PHE A 104 -5.50 -1.13 -11.99
CA PHE A 104 -6.52 -2.15 -12.19
C PHE A 104 -6.04 -3.31 -13.05
N ASP A 105 -5.38 -3.00 -14.17
CA ASP A 105 -4.82 -4.01 -15.07
C ASP A 105 -3.85 -4.92 -14.30
N PHE A 106 -2.94 -4.32 -13.52
CA PHE A 106 -2.00 -5.07 -12.69
C PHE A 106 -2.70 -6.00 -11.70
N TYR A 107 -3.66 -5.47 -10.92
CA TYR A 107 -4.38 -6.29 -9.94
C TYR A 107 -5.23 -7.37 -10.61
N PHE A 108 -5.86 -7.08 -11.73
CA PHE A 108 -6.66 -8.07 -12.49
C PHE A 108 -5.79 -9.22 -13.00
N ASP A 109 -4.63 -8.90 -13.57
CA ASP A 109 -3.70 -9.90 -14.13
C ASP A 109 -3.08 -10.79 -13.03
N HIS A 110 -2.91 -10.27 -11.82
CA HIS A 110 -2.29 -10.97 -10.69
C HIS A 110 -3.27 -11.36 -9.57
N ARG A 111 -4.58 -11.36 -9.83
CA ARG A 111 -5.61 -11.53 -8.80
C ARG A 111 -5.49 -12.80 -7.96
N ASP A 112 -5.03 -13.89 -8.56
CA ASP A 112 -4.86 -15.18 -7.88
C ASP A 112 -3.56 -15.26 -7.06
N GLU A 113 -2.70 -14.23 -7.16
CA GLU A 113 -1.39 -14.16 -6.53
C GLU A 113 -1.30 -13.11 -5.42
N ILE A 114 -2.36 -12.32 -5.21
CA ILE A 114 -2.34 -11.17 -4.29
C ILE A 114 -3.31 -11.38 -3.14
N ILE A 115 -2.84 -11.09 -1.93
CA ILE A 115 -3.64 -10.87 -0.74
C ILE A 115 -3.43 -9.41 -0.33
N ASN A 116 -4.50 -8.63 -0.33
CA ASN A 116 -4.44 -7.25 0.14
C ASN A 116 -4.91 -7.17 1.59
N ILE A 117 -4.13 -6.51 2.45
CA ILE A 117 -4.43 -6.32 3.86
C ILE A 117 -4.54 -4.83 4.15
N HIS A 118 -5.75 -4.36 4.43
CA HIS A 118 -6.03 -2.96 4.71
C HIS A 118 -5.94 -2.67 6.22
N PHE A 119 -5.25 -1.57 6.53
CA PHE A 119 -5.08 -1.03 7.88
C PHE A 119 -5.80 0.31 8.00
N PRO A 120 -6.98 0.38 8.61
CA PRO A 120 -7.68 1.63 8.81
C PRO A 120 -6.97 2.53 9.82
N VAL A 121 -7.35 3.80 9.85
CA VAL A 121 -6.84 4.77 10.82
C VAL A 121 -7.51 4.52 12.18
N GLU A 122 -6.74 4.04 13.14
CA GLU A 122 -7.19 3.82 14.53
C GLU A 122 -6.28 4.51 15.56
N PHE A 123 -5.13 5.04 15.12
CA PHE A 123 -4.13 5.62 16.02
C PHE A 123 -3.87 7.08 15.68
N GLU A 124 -3.49 7.86 16.70
CA GLU A 124 -3.00 9.21 16.52
C GLU A 124 -1.67 9.24 15.74
N LEU A 125 -1.45 10.33 15.00
CA LEU A 125 -0.18 10.53 14.29
C LEU A 125 0.97 10.70 15.28
N GLN A 126 2.06 9.96 15.00
CA GLN A 126 3.33 10.13 15.69
C GLN A 126 4.38 10.61 14.70
N ASN A 127 5.13 11.64 15.07
CA ASN A 127 6.19 12.18 14.24
C ASN A 127 7.38 11.21 14.22
N ASP A 128 7.73 10.70 13.03
CA ASP A 128 8.92 9.87 12.79
C ASP A 128 10.00 10.58 11.96
N GLY A 129 9.82 11.89 11.74
CA GLY A 129 10.76 12.74 10.99
C GLY A 129 10.58 12.75 9.47
N THR A 130 9.78 11.85 8.92
CA THR A 130 9.57 11.72 7.46
C THR A 130 8.10 11.78 7.04
N ARG A 131 7.17 11.46 7.95
CA ARG A 131 5.74 11.50 7.62
C ARG A 131 5.17 12.89 7.78
N SER A 132 4.20 13.22 6.96
CA SER A 132 3.38 14.40 7.18
C SER A 132 2.65 14.31 8.52
N MET A 133 2.61 15.41 9.26
CA MET A 133 1.82 15.55 10.49
C MET A 133 0.46 16.19 10.23
N ASP A 134 0.12 16.48 8.97
CA ASP A 134 -1.17 16.98 8.57
C ASP A 134 -2.23 15.89 8.70
N LYS A 135 -3.18 16.12 9.61
CA LYS A 135 -4.26 15.17 9.87
C LYS A 135 -5.27 15.14 8.73
N GLU A 136 -5.60 16.27 8.13
CA GLU A 136 -6.57 16.36 7.03
C GLU A 136 -6.02 15.63 5.80
N PHE A 137 -4.75 15.83 5.51
CA PHE A 137 -4.05 15.08 4.47
C PHE A 137 -4.09 13.57 4.72
N ARG A 138 -3.73 13.13 5.94
CA ARG A 138 -3.78 11.71 6.29
C ARG A 138 -5.18 11.12 6.12
N ASP A 139 -6.18 11.81 6.64
CA ASP A 139 -7.58 11.33 6.63
C ASP A 139 -8.10 11.26 5.18
N TYR A 140 -7.76 12.24 4.32
CA TYR A 140 -8.02 12.19 2.89
C TYR A 140 -7.38 10.95 2.24
N ILE A 141 -6.08 10.74 2.45
CA ILE A 141 -5.36 9.59 1.90
C ILE A 141 -5.97 8.27 2.38
N ALA A 142 -6.34 8.18 3.67
CA ALA A 142 -6.96 6.97 4.22
C ALA A 142 -8.28 6.63 3.53
N GLU A 143 -9.12 7.63 3.30
CA GLU A 143 -10.39 7.46 2.59
C GLU A 143 -10.17 7.01 1.14
N ARG A 144 -9.23 7.65 0.43
CA ARG A 144 -8.93 7.29 -0.97
C ARG A 144 -8.34 5.89 -1.09
N ILE A 145 -7.47 5.48 -0.17
CA ILE A 145 -6.98 4.09 -0.12
C ILE A 145 -8.14 3.12 0.08
N LYS A 146 -9.04 3.39 1.02
CA LYS A 146 -10.21 2.54 1.26
C LYS A 146 -11.07 2.39 0.01
N VAL A 147 -11.31 3.48 -0.72
CA VAL A 147 -12.03 3.43 -2.01
C VAL A 147 -11.30 2.56 -3.02
N ASN A 148 -9.99 2.77 -3.21
CA ASN A 148 -9.20 1.97 -4.13
C ASN A 148 -9.20 0.47 -3.76
N VAL A 149 -9.17 0.14 -2.45
CA VAL A 149 -9.27 -1.24 -1.95
C VAL A 149 -10.64 -1.84 -2.31
N CYS A 150 -11.73 -1.11 -2.08
CA CYS A 150 -13.06 -1.57 -2.49
C CYS A 150 -13.15 -1.78 -4.01
N ASP A 151 -12.56 -0.88 -4.78
CA ASP A 151 -12.56 -0.95 -6.24
C ASP A 151 -11.81 -2.19 -6.75
N ILE A 152 -10.61 -2.50 -6.23
CA ILE A 152 -9.87 -3.70 -6.65
C ILE A 152 -10.57 -5.00 -6.21
N MET A 153 -11.29 -4.99 -5.09
CA MET A 153 -12.14 -6.11 -4.70
C MET A 153 -13.27 -6.34 -5.70
N MET A 154 -13.97 -5.27 -6.08
CA MET A 154 -15.15 -5.36 -6.94
C MET A 154 -14.80 -5.61 -8.41
N TYR A 155 -13.76 -4.96 -8.94
CA TYR A 155 -13.46 -4.95 -10.37
C TYR A 155 -12.32 -5.88 -10.77
N ALA A 156 -11.37 -6.14 -9.87
CA ALA A 156 -10.26 -7.06 -10.13
C ALA A 156 -10.40 -8.40 -9.38
N GLY A 157 -11.36 -8.53 -8.46
CA GLY A 157 -11.58 -9.77 -7.71
C GLY A 157 -10.51 -10.08 -6.67
N ILE A 158 -9.81 -9.04 -6.17
CA ILE A 158 -8.75 -9.22 -5.16
C ILE A 158 -9.34 -9.55 -3.79
N ASP A 159 -8.82 -10.60 -3.17
CA ASP A 159 -9.09 -10.88 -1.76
C ASP A 159 -8.47 -9.79 -0.89
N SER A 160 -9.30 -9.03 -0.19
CA SER A 160 -8.86 -7.98 0.72
C SER A 160 -9.48 -8.16 2.11
N PHE A 161 -8.64 -7.98 3.13
CA PHE A 161 -9.01 -8.13 4.54
C PHE A 161 -8.66 -6.86 5.30
N GLU A 162 -9.43 -6.54 6.33
CA GLU A 162 -9.17 -5.37 7.18
C GLU A 162 -8.62 -5.82 8.53
N LEU A 163 -7.51 -5.24 8.99
CA LEU A 163 -6.94 -5.50 10.30
C LEU A 163 -7.16 -4.32 11.24
N THR A 164 -7.91 -4.57 12.31
CA THR A 164 -8.28 -3.60 13.34
C THR A 164 -7.81 -4.04 14.73
N GLY A 165 -7.88 -3.14 15.69
CA GLY A 165 -7.60 -3.43 17.10
C GLY A 165 -6.12 -3.36 17.48
N SER A 166 -5.78 -3.99 18.60
CA SER A 166 -4.42 -4.06 19.14
C SER A 166 -3.47 -4.84 18.25
N VAL A 167 -2.16 -4.67 18.46
CA VAL A 167 -1.13 -5.44 17.74
C VAL A 167 -1.35 -6.94 17.86
N LYS A 168 -1.78 -7.40 19.05
CA LYS A 168 -2.04 -8.82 19.29
C LYS A 168 -3.22 -9.32 18.44
N GLU A 169 -4.34 -8.62 18.46
CA GLU A 169 -5.54 -8.97 17.67
C GLU A 169 -5.23 -8.97 16.18
N ARG A 170 -4.49 -7.98 15.70
CA ARG A 170 -4.06 -7.89 14.30
C ARG A 170 -3.14 -9.05 13.91
N MET A 171 -2.24 -9.50 14.78
CA MET A 171 -1.38 -10.65 14.49
C MET A 171 -2.17 -11.96 14.49
N GLU A 172 -3.13 -12.15 15.41
CA GLU A 172 -4.01 -13.31 15.44
C GLU A 172 -4.87 -13.38 14.17
N GLU A 173 -5.43 -12.25 13.72
CA GLU A 173 -6.20 -12.20 12.49
C GLU A 173 -5.33 -12.40 11.25
N MET A 174 -4.12 -11.81 11.21
CA MET A 174 -3.15 -12.04 10.14
C MET A 174 -2.82 -13.53 10.01
N ASP A 175 -2.56 -14.20 11.11
CA ASP A 175 -2.25 -15.64 11.13
C ASP A 175 -3.44 -16.47 10.58
N ARG A 176 -4.67 -16.09 10.94
CA ARG A 176 -5.90 -16.70 10.42
C ARG A 176 -6.02 -16.52 8.90
N ILE A 177 -5.76 -15.31 8.40
CA ILE A 177 -5.81 -15.01 6.96
C ILE A 177 -4.76 -15.81 6.20
N LEU A 178 -3.53 -15.84 6.70
CA LEU A 178 -2.42 -16.55 6.06
C LEU A 178 -2.68 -18.08 5.98
N LYS A 179 -3.27 -18.67 7.02
CA LYS A 179 -3.71 -20.08 7.02
C LYS A 179 -4.85 -20.30 6.02
N LEU A 180 -5.86 -19.43 6.03
CA LEU A 180 -6.99 -19.49 5.08
C LEU A 180 -6.52 -19.46 3.62
N LYS A 181 -5.47 -18.69 3.34
CA LYS A 181 -4.88 -18.54 2.00
C LYS A 181 -3.78 -19.56 1.67
N GLY A 182 -3.53 -20.51 2.57
CA GLY A 182 -2.52 -21.57 2.35
C GLY A 182 -1.08 -21.06 2.32
N VAL A 183 -0.82 -19.86 2.85
CA VAL A 183 0.51 -19.27 2.94
C VAL A 183 1.32 -19.94 4.06
N CYS A 184 0.68 -20.22 5.18
CA CYS A 184 1.24 -20.96 6.31
C CYS A 184 0.52 -22.30 6.46
N LYS A 185 1.28 -23.36 6.77
CA LYS A 185 0.69 -24.65 7.17
C LYS A 185 0.19 -24.55 8.61
N GLU A 186 -0.83 -25.35 8.94
CA GLU A 186 -1.33 -25.53 10.30
C GLU A 186 -0.23 -25.92 11.29
#